data_2fc827fcada923baf2a422f83415d7ca
#
_entry.id   2fc827fcada923baf2a422f83415d7ca
#
_cell.length_a   1.000
_cell.length_b   1.000
_cell.length_c   1.000
_cell.angle_alpha   90.00
_cell.angle_beta   90.00
_cell.angle_gamma   90.00
#
_symmetry.space_group_name_H-M   'P 1'
#
loop_
_entity.id
_entity.type
_entity.pdbx_description
1 polymer ?
#
loop_
_entity_poly.entity_id
_entity_poly.type
_entity_poly.pdbx_seq_one_letter_code
_entity_poly.pdbx_strand_id
1 'polypeptide(L)'
;MHADLLQQAESLARLDLRGAPRQANLRRAVSSAYYALFHYLVDEACRAIMGSQHSQQGYRYALARSFVHTTMKSACGSFGSTQLPETVIKSLPKDPSGKYLVADEIRNISSLFKEIQLKRHQADFDLSERFQRSEVLALIQEVEQQVQDFSTLPRSDDRQFFLICLLTWKELANR
;
A
#
# COMPACT_ATOMS: atom_id res chain seq x y z
N MET A 1 -12.85 -3.07 6.34
CA MET A 1 -11.73 -2.74 7.26
C MET A 1 -10.90 -1.55 6.77
N HIS A 2 -10.35 -1.53 5.52
CA HIS A 2 -9.55 -0.38 5.05
C HIS A 2 -10.36 0.94 5.03
N ALA A 3 -11.61 0.91 4.59
CA ALA A 3 -12.49 2.08 4.60
C ALA A 3 -12.73 2.63 6.01
N ASP A 4 -12.94 1.77 6.99
CA ASP A 4 -13.14 2.17 8.40
C ASP A 4 -11.88 2.84 8.96
N LEU A 5 -10.69 2.34 8.56
CA LEU A 5 -9.41 2.93 8.96
C LEU A 5 -9.18 4.30 8.31
N LEU A 6 -9.59 4.52 7.05
CA LEU A 6 -9.55 5.83 6.40
C LEU A 6 -10.51 6.81 7.09
N GLN A 7 -11.73 6.40 7.37
CA GLN A 7 -12.69 7.20 8.11
C GLN A 7 -12.17 7.56 9.52
N GLN A 8 -11.55 6.61 10.22
CA GLN A 8 -10.90 6.86 11.50
C GLN A 8 -9.75 7.87 11.37
N ALA A 9 -8.90 7.73 10.34
CA ALA A 9 -7.80 8.64 10.09
C ALA A 9 -8.30 10.07 9.88
N GLU A 10 -9.33 10.26 9.04
CA GLU A 10 -9.93 11.57 8.80
C GLU A 10 -10.55 12.15 10.07
N SER A 11 -11.31 11.36 10.82
CA SER A 11 -11.91 11.77 12.08
C SER A 11 -10.87 12.25 13.09
N LEU A 12 -9.76 11.53 13.23
CA LEU A 12 -8.64 11.91 14.11
C LEU A 12 -7.96 13.20 13.66
N ALA A 13 -7.73 13.39 12.35
CA ALA A 13 -7.12 14.60 11.82
C ALA A 13 -8.00 15.84 12.02
N ARG A 14 -9.33 15.66 12.07
CA ARG A 14 -10.32 16.73 12.24
C ARG A 14 -10.78 16.94 13.69
N LEU A 15 -10.34 16.12 14.64
CA LEU A 15 -10.88 16.10 16.00
C LEU A 15 -10.73 17.44 16.74
N ASP A 16 -9.61 18.15 16.53
CA ASP A 16 -9.32 19.43 17.21
C ASP A 16 -9.62 20.61 16.26
N LEU A 17 -10.89 20.87 15.95
CA LEU A 17 -11.31 21.92 15.00
C LEU A 17 -11.00 23.34 15.48
N ARG A 18 -10.92 23.58 16.80
CA ARG A 18 -10.59 24.88 17.40
C ARG A 18 -9.17 24.85 17.97
N GLY A 19 -8.29 25.71 17.43
CA GLY A 19 -6.91 25.82 17.87
C GLY A 19 -5.94 24.87 17.13
N ALA A 20 -4.72 24.75 17.68
CA ALA A 20 -3.70 23.88 17.12
C ALA A 20 -4.07 22.39 17.32
N PRO A 21 -3.92 21.53 16.29
CA PRO A 21 -4.25 20.13 16.43
C PRO A 21 -3.29 19.41 17.37
N ARG A 22 -3.81 18.50 18.17
CA ARG A 22 -2.98 17.65 19.02
C ARG A 22 -2.12 16.73 18.18
N GLN A 23 -0.82 16.75 18.39
CA GLN A 23 0.12 15.90 17.66
C GLN A 23 -0.21 14.41 17.80
N ALA A 24 -0.70 13.97 18.97
CA ALA A 24 -1.13 12.58 19.17
C ALA A 24 -2.24 12.15 18.18
N ASN A 25 -3.21 13.04 17.87
CA ASN A 25 -4.28 12.76 16.94
C ASN A 25 -3.76 12.70 15.50
N LEU A 26 -2.91 13.65 15.09
CA LEU A 26 -2.32 13.66 13.75
C LEU A 26 -1.41 12.44 13.51
N ARG A 27 -0.57 12.07 14.47
CA ARG A 27 0.28 10.89 14.42
C ARG A 27 -0.55 9.61 14.27
N ARG A 28 -1.62 9.49 15.05
CA ARG A 28 -2.55 8.36 14.93
C ARG A 28 -3.28 8.34 13.60
N ALA A 29 -3.66 9.50 13.05
CA ALA A 29 -4.26 9.61 11.73
C ALA A 29 -3.33 9.08 10.64
N VAL A 30 -2.03 9.46 10.66
CA VAL A 30 -1.01 8.94 9.73
C VAL A 30 -0.88 7.41 9.85
N SER A 31 -0.81 6.89 11.08
CA SER A 31 -0.71 5.44 11.30
C SER A 31 -1.96 4.71 10.81
N SER A 32 -3.17 5.25 11.04
CA SER A 32 -4.42 4.66 10.55
C SER A 32 -4.50 4.66 9.02
N ALA A 33 -4.08 5.75 8.36
CA ALA A 33 -4.03 5.81 6.90
C ALA A 33 -3.04 4.79 6.31
N TYR A 34 -1.86 4.62 6.92
CA TYR A 34 -0.91 3.57 6.54
C TYR A 34 -1.53 2.17 6.65
N TYR A 35 -2.16 1.86 7.78
CA TYR A 35 -2.79 0.55 7.96
C TYR A 35 -3.96 0.33 7.01
N ALA A 36 -4.68 1.38 6.61
CA ALA A 36 -5.72 1.29 5.60
C ALA A 36 -5.15 0.79 4.26
N LEU A 37 -4.06 1.43 3.77
CA LEU A 37 -3.39 1.02 2.53
C LEU A 37 -2.78 -0.37 2.63
N PHE A 38 -2.12 -0.67 3.76
CA PHE A 38 -1.56 -2.00 4.02
C PHE A 38 -2.63 -3.11 3.93
N HIS A 39 -3.73 -2.96 4.65
CA HIS A 39 -4.80 -3.96 4.66
C HIS A 39 -5.53 -4.06 3.33
N TYR A 40 -5.67 -2.95 2.59
CA TYR A 40 -6.21 -2.98 1.25
C TYR A 40 -5.35 -3.83 0.31
N LEU A 41 -4.05 -3.58 0.25
CA LEU A 41 -3.12 -4.35 -0.59
C LEU A 41 -3.04 -5.83 -0.19
N VAL A 42 -3.06 -6.13 1.11
CA VAL A 42 -3.10 -7.51 1.61
C VAL A 42 -4.38 -8.22 1.18
N ASP A 43 -5.55 -7.58 1.28
CA ASP A 43 -6.83 -8.19 0.85
C ASP A 43 -6.85 -8.43 -0.65
N GLU A 44 -6.39 -7.46 -1.46
CA GLU A 44 -6.28 -7.61 -2.91
C GLU A 44 -5.32 -8.75 -3.31
N ALA A 45 -4.15 -8.84 -2.66
CA ALA A 45 -3.20 -9.92 -2.89
C ALA A 45 -3.77 -11.30 -2.50
N CYS A 46 -4.44 -11.38 -1.36
CA CYS A 46 -5.10 -12.62 -0.93
C CYS A 46 -6.22 -13.04 -1.89
N ARG A 47 -6.98 -12.09 -2.45
CA ARG A 47 -8.01 -12.36 -3.47
C ARG A 47 -7.39 -12.78 -4.80
N ALA A 48 -6.28 -12.18 -5.18
CA ALA A 48 -5.56 -12.54 -6.40
C ALA A 48 -4.99 -13.96 -6.34
N ILE A 49 -4.48 -14.39 -5.18
CA ILE A 49 -3.85 -15.70 -4.99
C ILE A 49 -4.89 -16.81 -4.73
N MET A 50 -5.86 -16.56 -3.85
CA MET A 50 -6.81 -17.58 -3.38
C MET A 50 -8.18 -17.49 -4.03
N GLY A 51 -8.45 -16.43 -4.82
CA GLY A 51 -9.79 -16.16 -5.34
C GLY A 51 -10.69 -15.42 -4.33
N SER A 52 -11.85 -14.94 -4.84
CA SER A 52 -12.77 -14.09 -4.05
C SER A 52 -13.98 -14.85 -3.49
N GLN A 53 -14.11 -16.14 -3.75
CA GLN A 53 -15.26 -16.95 -3.31
C GLN A 53 -15.33 -17.01 -1.77
N HIS A 54 -16.55 -17.04 -1.24
CA HIS A 54 -16.78 -17.10 0.22
C HIS A 54 -16.15 -18.34 0.87
N SER A 55 -16.21 -19.49 0.20
CA SER A 55 -15.61 -20.76 0.65
C SER A 55 -14.10 -20.66 0.90
N GLN A 56 -13.41 -19.68 0.30
CA GLN A 56 -11.97 -19.47 0.44
C GLN A 56 -11.60 -18.42 1.50
N GLN A 57 -12.57 -17.85 2.19
CA GLN A 57 -12.35 -16.77 3.16
C GLN A 57 -11.38 -17.16 4.27
N GLY A 58 -11.49 -18.38 4.81
CA GLY A 58 -10.58 -18.89 5.85
C GLY A 58 -9.13 -18.97 5.37
N TYR A 59 -8.92 -19.40 4.13
CA TYR A 59 -7.58 -19.46 3.51
C TYR A 59 -7.01 -18.07 3.30
N ARG A 60 -7.82 -17.09 2.88
CA ARG A 60 -7.38 -15.69 2.75
C ARG A 60 -6.94 -15.11 4.10
N TYR A 61 -7.67 -15.38 5.19
CA TYR A 61 -7.27 -14.94 6.53
C TYR A 61 -5.97 -15.59 7.01
N ALA A 62 -5.75 -16.86 6.68
CA ALA A 62 -4.48 -17.51 6.99
C ALA A 62 -3.33 -16.90 6.18
N LEU A 63 -3.52 -16.70 4.87
CA LEU A 63 -2.53 -16.10 3.98
C LEU A 63 -2.19 -14.66 4.37
N ALA A 64 -3.19 -13.86 4.78
CA ALA A 64 -2.99 -12.48 5.19
C ALA A 64 -1.97 -12.30 6.34
N ARG A 65 -1.82 -13.32 7.20
CA ARG A 65 -0.84 -13.31 8.30
C ARG A 65 0.61 -13.48 7.83
N SER A 66 0.82 -13.92 6.60
CA SER A 66 2.16 -14.11 6.02
C SER A 66 2.75 -12.82 5.43
N PHE A 67 1.95 -11.77 5.28
CA PHE A 67 2.44 -10.50 4.75
C PHE A 67 3.27 -9.73 5.78
N VAL A 68 4.47 -9.33 5.36
CA VAL A 68 5.43 -8.65 6.22
C VAL A 68 5.68 -7.24 5.68
N HIS A 69 5.55 -6.24 6.54
CA HIS A 69 5.70 -4.81 6.20
C HIS A 69 6.99 -4.50 5.43
N THR A 70 8.13 -5.10 5.84
CA THR A 70 9.43 -4.87 5.18
C THR A 70 9.50 -5.52 3.80
N THR A 71 8.91 -6.68 3.61
CA THR A 71 8.82 -7.36 2.30
C THR A 71 7.99 -6.55 1.33
N MET A 72 6.80 -6.10 1.75
CA MET A 72 5.93 -5.23 0.96
C MET A 72 6.62 -3.90 0.63
N LYS A 73 7.33 -3.28 1.60
CA LYS A 73 8.10 -2.05 1.35
C LYS A 73 9.15 -2.23 0.26
N SER A 74 9.88 -3.36 0.29
CA SER A 74 10.91 -3.63 -0.71
C SER A 74 10.31 -3.85 -2.10
N ALA A 75 9.23 -4.63 -2.21
CA ALA A 75 8.49 -4.80 -3.46
C ALA A 75 8.00 -3.45 -4.00
N CYS A 76 7.24 -2.71 -3.20
CA CYS A 76 6.71 -1.39 -3.56
C CYS A 76 7.84 -0.40 -3.90
N GLY A 77 8.98 -0.45 -3.18
CA GLY A 77 10.13 0.41 -3.48
C GLY A 77 10.67 0.20 -4.89
N SER A 78 10.70 -1.03 -5.36
CA SER A 78 11.18 -1.36 -6.71
C SER A 78 10.15 -1.06 -7.79
N PHE A 79 8.87 -1.42 -7.59
CA PHE A 79 7.81 -1.10 -8.54
C PHE A 79 7.59 0.42 -8.70
N GLY A 80 7.66 1.18 -7.62
CA GLY A 80 7.52 2.64 -7.62
C GLY A 80 8.71 3.37 -8.24
N SER A 81 9.94 2.85 -8.10
CA SER A 81 11.16 3.47 -8.67
C SER A 81 11.46 3.04 -10.10
N THR A 82 10.69 2.17 -10.71
CA THR A 82 10.94 1.56 -12.03
C THR A 82 12.24 0.74 -12.14
N GLN A 83 12.93 0.52 -11.03
CA GLN A 83 14.15 -0.28 -10.97
C GLN A 83 13.81 -1.69 -10.47
N LEU A 84 13.38 -2.54 -11.40
CA LEU A 84 13.01 -3.92 -11.10
C LEU A 84 14.24 -4.84 -11.32
N PRO A 85 14.47 -5.85 -10.46
CA PRO A 85 15.44 -6.89 -10.70
C PRO A 85 15.14 -7.66 -12.00
N GLU A 86 16.19 -8.16 -12.65
CA GLU A 86 16.04 -8.88 -13.93
C GLU A 86 15.16 -10.13 -13.78
N THR A 87 15.23 -10.82 -12.64
CA THR A 87 14.38 -11.97 -12.30
C THR A 87 12.89 -11.62 -12.28
N VAL A 88 12.56 -10.42 -11.81
CA VAL A 88 11.19 -9.89 -11.79
C VAL A 88 10.75 -9.46 -13.19
N ILE A 89 11.63 -8.75 -13.94
CA ILE A 89 11.36 -8.30 -15.31
C ILE A 89 11.04 -9.46 -16.25
N LYS A 90 11.73 -10.60 -16.10
CA LYS A 90 11.49 -11.81 -16.92
C LYS A 90 10.07 -12.34 -16.77
N SER A 91 9.41 -12.10 -15.64
CA SER A 91 8.06 -12.58 -15.32
C SER A 91 6.95 -11.57 -15.64
N LEU A 92 7.32 -10.35 -16.00
CA LEU A 92 6.34 -9.31 -16.37
C LEU A 92 5.87 -9.46 -17.82
N PRO A 93 4.62 -9.07 -18.12
CA PRO A 93 4.14 -8.98 -19.50
C PRO A 93 4.98 -7.97 -20.28
N LYS A 94 5.15 -8.23 -21.57
CA LYS A 94 5.94 -7.37 -22.47
C LYS A 94 5.06 -6.88 -23.62
N ASP A 95 5.35 -5.68 -24.07
CA ASP A 95 4.79 -5.12 -25.29
C ASP A 95 5.41 -5.78 -26.54
N PRO A 96 4.90 -5.48 -27.74
CA PRO A 96 5.46 -6.00 -29.01
C PRO A 96 6.93 -5.62 -29.26
N SER A 97 7.45 -4.59 -28.58
CA SER A 97 8.85 -4.19 -28.66
C SER A 97 9.77 -4.96 -27.68
N GLY A 98 9.17 -5.80 -26.82
CA GLY A 98 9.89 -6.56 -25.80
C GLY A 98 10.11 -5.79 -24.49
N LYS A 99 9.59 -4.56 -24.36
CA LYS A 99 9.64 -3.78 -23.12
C LYS A 99 8.59 -4.29 -22.14
N TYR A 100 8.97 -4.48 -20.87
CA TYR A 100 8.02 -4.90 -19.85
C TYR A 100 6.99 -3.80 -19.54
N LEU A 101 5.77 -4.25 -19.24
CA LEU A 101 4.65 -3.39 -18.92
C LEU A 101 4.39 -3.44 -17.40
N VAL A 102 4.18 -2.28 -16.83
CA VAL A 102 3.66 -2.08 -15.47
C VAL A 102 2.75 -0.86 -15.52
N ALA A 103 1.50 -1.01 -15.15
CA ALA A 103 0.53 0.08 -15.14
C ALA A 103 0.95 1.21 -14.19
N ASP A 104 0.58 2.44 -14.52
CA ASP A 104 0.94 3.62 -13.71
C ASP A 104 0.28 3.58 -12.34
N GLU A 105 -0.91 3.02 -12.20
CA GLU A 105 -1.60 2.81 -10.93
C GLU A 105 -0.79 1.90 -9.98
N ILE A 106 -0.10 0.89 -10.52
CA ILE A 106 0.80 0.03 -9.72
C ILE A 106 2.01 0.84 -9.24
N ARG A 107 2.58 1.68 -10.10
CA ARG A 107 3.72 2.55 -9.75
C ARG A 107 3.34 3.55 -8.67
N ASN A 108 2.18 4.19 -8.85
CA ASN A 108 1.69 5.24 -7.96
C ASN A 108 1.36 4.68 -6.56
N ILE A 109 0.58 3.61 -6.48
CA ILE A 109 0.25 3.00 -5.18
C ILE A 109 1.49 2.43 -4.48
N SER A 110 2.47 1.96 -5.25
CA SER A 110 3.75 1.46 -4.72
C SER A 110 4.60 2.60 -4.15
N SER A 111 4.70 3.72 -4.85
CA SER A 111 5.41 4.92 -4.38
C SER A 111 4.78 5.46 -3.10
N LEU A 112 3.45 5.58 -3.09
CA LEU A 112 2.70 6.01 -1.92
C LEU A 112 2.89 5.06 -0.73
N PHE A 113 2.86 3.73 -0.96
CA PHE A 113 3.08 2.76 0.12
C PHE A 113 4.42 2.95 0.81
N LYS A 114 5.49 3.18 0.03
CA LYS A 114 6.84 3.45 0.57
C LYS A 114 6.87 4.75 1.37
N GLU A 115 6.25 5.81 0.85
CA GLU A 115 6.21 7.13 1.49
C GLU A 115 5.42 7.08 2.81
N ILE A 116 4.19 6.58 2.79
CA ILE A 116 3.34 6.54 3.97
C ILE A 116 3.89 5.62 5.07
N GLN A 117 4.64 4.57 4.69
CA GLN A 117 5.32 3.73 5.66
C GLN A 117 6.45 4.50 6.38
N LEU A 118 7.16 5.38 5.67
CA LEU A 118 8.16 6.26 6.28
C LEU A 118 7.49 7.26 7.23
N LYS A 119 6.41 7.93 6.77
CA LYS A 119 5.65 8.88 7.60
C LYS A 119 5.05 8.20 8.85
N ARG A 120 4.55 6.97 8.71
CA ARG A 120 4.09 6.17 9.86
C ARG A 120 5.22 5.90 10.84
N HIS A 121 6.42 5.54 10.37
CA HIS A 121 7.56 5.31 11.24
C HIS A 121 7.95 6.59 12.00
N GLN A 122 7.99 7.74 11.32
CA GLN A 122 8.20 9.05 11.94
C GLN A 122 7.09 9.35 12.96
N ALA A 123 5.83 9.11 12.60
CA ALA A 123 4.70 9.34 13.49
C ALA A 123 4.74 8.50 14.76
N ASP A 124 5.22 7.26 14.69
CA ASP A 124 5.24 6.35 15.85
C ASP A 124 6.48 6.55 16.73
N PHE A 125 7.64 6.89 16.16
CA PHE A 125 8.94 6.82 16.88
C PHE A 125 9.73 8.12 16.93
N ASP A 126 9.52 9.08 16.01
CA ASP A 126 10.25 10.34 16.02
C ASP A 126 9.46 11.42 16.76
N LEU A 127 9.84 11.69 18.00
CA LEU A 127 9.17 12.69 18.83
C LEU A 127 9.45 14.13 18.38
N SER A 128 10.49 14.37 17.58
CA SER A 128 10.83 15.70 17.05
C SER A 128 9.99 16.09 15.85
N GLU A 129 9.45 15.11 15.09
CA GLU A 129 8.62 15.34 13.92
C GLU A 129 7.30 16.04 14.29
N ARG A 130 6.89 17.02 13.50
CA ARG A 130 5.64 17.78 13.69
C ARG A 130 4.77 17.67 12.45
N PHE A 131 3.59 17.11 12.62
CA PHE A 131 2.61 16.96 11.55
C PHE A 131 1.67 18.17 11.52
N GLN A 132 1.36 18.64 10.30
CA GLN A 132 0.34 19.65 10.07
C GLN A 132 -0.96 18.98 9.65
N ARG A 133 -2.11 19.53 10.08
CA ARG A 133 -3.43 18.99 9.72
C ARG A 133 -3.64 18.91 8.21
N SER A 134 -3.27 19.97 7.49
CA SER A 134 -3.40 20.01 6.03
C SER A 134 -2.62 18.91 5.33
N GLU A 135 -1.40 18.64 5.76
CA GLU A 135 -0.55 17.58 5.22
C GLU A 135 -1.12 16.20 5.52
N VAL A 136 -1.62 15.98 6.74
CA VAL A 136 -2.22 14.70 7.12
C VAL A 136 -3.53 14.45 6.36
N LEU A 137 -4.37 15.47 6.18
CA LEU A 137 -5.60 15.35 5.39
C LEU A 137 -5.29 15.11 3.91
N ALA A 138 -4.30 15.79 3.33
CA ALA A 138 -3.86 15.56 1.97
C ALA A 138 -3.34 14.12 1.78
N LEU A 139 -2.55 13.61 2.74
CA LEU A 139 -2.07 12.23 2.72
C LEU A 139 -3.23 11.20 2.77
N ILE A 140 -4.26 11.45 3.59
CA ILE A 140 -5.43 10.58 3.68
C ILE A 140 -6.19 10.56 2.35
N GLN A 141 -6.41 11.73 1.74
CA GLN A 141 -7.06 11.85 0.43
C GLN A 141 -6.26 11.16 -0.66
N GLU A 142 -4.93 11.26 -0.63
CA GLU A 142 -4.07 10.56 -1.58
C GLU A 142 -4.17 9.05 -1.44
N VAL A 143 -4.20 8.52 -0.21
CA VAL A 143 -4.43 7.08 0.03
C VAL A 143 -5.79 6.65 -0.54
N GLU A 144 -6.84 7.42 -0.29
CA GLU A 144 -8.19 7.13 -0.79
C GLU A 144 -8.22 7.11 -2.32
N GLN A 145 -7.61 8.11 -2.96
CA GLN A 145 -7.54 8.21 -4.42
C GLN A 145 -6.77 7.02 -5.02
N GLN A 146 -5.58 6.70 -4.50
CA GLN A 146 -4.77 5.59 -5.02
C GLN A 146 -5.45 4.22 -4.81
N VAL A 147 -6.16 4.04 -3.71
CA VAL A 147 -7.00 2.84 -3.49
C VAL A 147 -8.11 2.77 -4.55
N GLN A 148 -8.77 3.88 -4.85
CA GLN A 148 -9.81 3.94 -5.88
C GLN A 148 -9.24 3.64 -7.27
N ASP A 149 -8.14 4.30 -7.65
CA ASP A 149 -7.50 4.13 -8.96
C ASP A 149 -7.07 2.67 -9.15
N PHE A 150 -6.38 2.09 -8.16
CA PHE A 150 -5.97 0.70 -8.21
C PHE A 150 -7.16 -0.28 -8.23
N SER A 151 -8.27 0.05 -7.58
CA SER A 151 -9.48 -0.79 -7.59
C SER A 151 -10.12 -0.90 -8.96
N THR A 152 -10.01 0.15 -9.78
CA THR A 152 -10.55 0.20 -11.15
C THR A 152 -9.61 -0.41 -12.19
N LEU A 153 -8.34 -0.63 -11.83
CA LEU A 153 -7.38 -1.28 -12.74
C LEU A 153 -7.86 -2.69 -13.11
N PRO A 154 -7.92 -3.04 -14.41
CA PRO A 154 -8.28 -4.39 -14.84
C PRO A 154 -7.42 -5.48 -14.21
N ARG A 155 -7.92 -6.70 -14.15
CA ARG A 155 -7.15 -7.87 -13.73
C ARG A 155 -6.17 -8.27 -14.83
N SER A 156 -5.08 -7.52 -14.94
CA SER A 156 -3.98 -7.73 -15.87
C SER A 156 -2.87 -8.60 -15.24
N ASP A 157 -2.02 -9.14 -16.08
CA ASP A 157 -0.92 -10.00 -15.62
C ASP A 157 0.09 -9.25 -14.77
N ASP A 158 0.38 -7.97 -15.07
CA ASP A 158 1.26 -7.11 -14.27
C ASP A 158 0.66 -6.82 -12.90
N ARG A 159 -0.67 -6.56 -12.80
CA ARG A 159 -1.37 -6.42 -11.53
C ARG A 159 -1.32 -7.69 -10.71
N GLN A 160 -1.62 -8.83 -11.33
CA GLN A 160 -1.56 -10.13 -10.66
C GLN A 160 -0.15 -10.41 -10.13
N PHE A 161 0.86 -10.18 -10.96
CA PHE A 161 2.25 -10.42 -10.60
C PHE A 161 2.74 -9.47 -9.50
N PHE A 162 2.39 -8.17 -9.56
CA PHE A 162 2.66 -7.22 -8.49
C PHE A 162 2.10 -7.69 -7.15
N LEU A 163 0.83 -8.11 -7.11
CA LEU A 163 0.19 -8.59 -5.89
C LEU A 163 0.87 -9.85 -5.31
N ILE A 164 1.36 -10.76 -6.16
CA ILE A 164 2.18 -11.89 -5.74
C ILE A 164 3.51 -11.42 -5.17
N CYS A 165 4.16 -10.44 -5.80
CA CYS A 165 5.43 -9.89 -5.33
C CYS A 165 5.35 -9.27 -3.93
N LEU A 166 4.20 -8.75 -3.50
CA LEU A 166 4.02 -8.23 -2.14
C LEU A 166 4.30 -9.29 -1.06
N LEU A 167 4.05 -10.56 -1.37
CA LEU A 167 4.31 -11.68 -0.46
C LEU A 167 5.68 -12.31 -0.68
N THR A 168 6.08 -12.50 -1.94
CA THR A 168 7.21 -13.35 -2.35
C THR A 168 8.47 -12.58 -2.74
N TRP A 169 8.54 -11.29 -2.46
CA TRP A 169 9.63 -10.42 -2.93
C TRP A 169 11.01 -10.91 -2.56
N LYS A 170 11.18 -11.37 -1.31
CA LYS A 170 12.49 -11.83 -0.83
C LYS A 170 13.02 -13.05 -1.61
N GLU A 171 12.12 -13.92 -1.99
CA GLU A 171 12.42 -15.15 -2.73
C GLU A 171 12.69 -14.87 -4.21
N LEU A 172 12.03 -13.85 -4.78
CA LEU A 172 12.15 -13.49 -6.19
C LEU A 172 13.35 -12.57 -6.47
N ALA A 173 13.57 -11.57 -5.62
CA ALA A 173 14.58 -10.54 -5.86
C ALA A 173 16.03 -10.99 -5.52
N ASN A 174 16.21 -12.06 -4.74
CA ASN A 174 17.50 -12.55 -4.29
C ASN A 174 18.00 -13.81 -5.07
N ARG A 175 17.39 -14.12 -6.23
CA ARG A 175 17.79 -15.24 -7.08
C ARG A 175 18.66 -14.78 -8.26
#